data_ec41e4d52d3be40b0d93d7db31d7052c
#
_entry.id   ec41e4d52d3be40b0d93d7db31d7052c
#
_cell.length_a   1.000
_cell.length_b   1.000
_cell.length_c   1.000
_cell.angle_alpha   90.00
_cell.angle_beta   90.00
_cell.angle_gamma   90.00
#
_symmetry.space_group_name_H-M   'P 1'
#
loop_
_entity.id
_entity.type
_entity.pdbx_description
1 polymer ?
#
loop_
_entity_poly.entity_id
_entity_poly.type
_entity_poly.pdbx_seq_one_letter_code
_entity_poly.pdbx_strand_id
1 'polypeptide(L)'
;MLDEQQIAEKANDLEKGDQSGLSNGDTQAEPRSEGDAPITTKRPNYDEEEFPEGGLRAWTVVFGCSLVMAFSFGYLNAFGVFQSYYAETYLRGYTQSDIAWIGALQYFFIFGMGLFAGRAFDLGFFKPLMAFAILLATFSQMMLSLCTSYYQIILAQGVGVGIAMGLSFNLAVTVPTHWFKRKRATALGVSAAGSSIGGVIFPVMLTKLFKEIGFPWTMRMIGFGYLLLVGAAWFMMDTRLPPLASVKEGGWRKVKWFDPSAFRNPAYSMFVAGNLIVFFGLYTPFVYMDLFTESYHIPASGYWISILNAASTFGRVIPGILGDKFGRFNTLLPHMILATIFLFLFPLFTNLSLILFALAFGYASGCFVSIIAPCAVQLGSIDTVGTRTGMMLSIMSIGGLLGTPISGFILGEAQPYRWWPTAGYSGGMCCVGTALCIAARQYAVKGKLKAHF
;
A
#
# COMPACT_ATOMS: atom_id res chain seq x y z
N MET A 1 25.84 -50.48 32.09
CA MET A 1 25.65 -49.46 33.15
C MET A 1 27.06 -49.07 33.60
N LEU A 2 27.61 -48.05 33.04
CA LEU A 2 28.88 -47.44 33.48
C LEU A 2 28.49 -46.24 34.35
N ASP A 3 29.12 -46.17 35.50
CA ASP A 3 28.79 -45.32 36.64
C ASP A 3 28.98 -43.81 36.33
N GLU A 4 28.06 -42.96 36.78
CA GLU A 4 28.09 -41.49 36.59
C GLU A 4 29.38 -40.81 37.11
N GLN A 5 30.14 -41.49 38.00
CA GLN A 5 31.40 -41.01 38.52
C GLN A 5 32.55 -41.07 37.49
N GLN A 6 32.50 -41.97 36.52
CA GLN A 6 33.55 -42.05 35.45
C GLN A 6 33.37 -41.05 34.34
N ILE A 7 32.16 -40.45 34.20
CA ILE A 7 31.91 -39.39 33.21
C ILE A 7 32.38 -38.03 33.76
N ALA A 8 32.25 -37.81 35.07
CA ALA A 8 32.72 -36.57 35.69
C ALA A 8 34.25 -36.47 35.78
N GLU A 9 34.95 -37.58 35.92
CA GLU A 9 36.40 -37.62 35.98
C GLU A 9 37.04 -37.32 34.59
N LYS A 10 36.42 -37.80 33.52
CA LYS A 10 36.87 -37.54 32.14
C LYS A 10 36.63 -36.11 31.65
N ALA A 11 35.69 -35.41 32.22
CA ALA A 11 35.41 -34.00 31.92
C ALA A 11 36.45 -33.08 32.58
N ASN A 12 36.96 -33.44 33.75
CA ASN A 12 37.94 -32.63 34.50
C ASN A 12 39.39 -32.77 33.98
N ASP A 13 39.71 -33.83 33.26
CA ASP A 13 41.02 -34.02 32.63
C ASP A 13 41.18 -33.29 31.29
N LEU A 14 40.09 -32.93 30.65
CA LEU A 14 40.10 -32.11 29.42
C LEU A 14 40.27 -30.60 29.68
N GLU A 15 39.98 -30.13 30.89
CA GLU A 15 40.18 -28.74 31.28
C GLU A 15 41.60 -28.39 31.80
N LYS A 16 42.43 -29.41 32.10
CA LYS A 16 43.79 -29.18 32.63
C LYS A 16 44.93 -29.33 31.61
N GLY A 17 44.58 -29.55 30.31
CA GLY A 17 45.59 -29.82 29.25
C GLY A 17 46.12 -28.63 28.47
N ASP A 18 45.67 -27.40 28.74
CA ASP A 18 46.00 -26.23 27.88
C ASP A 18 46.67 -25.05 28.62
N GLN A 19 47.62 -25.32 29.50
CA GLN A 19 48.49 -24.32 30.08
C GLN A 19 49.94 -24.82 30.21
N SER A 20 50.66 -25.00 29.08
CA SER A 20 52.13 -24.93 29.13
C SER A 20 52.68 -24.79 27.72
N GLY A 21 53.22 -23.60 27.38
CA GLY A 21 53.91 -23.41 26.10
C GLY A 21 54.21 -21.94 25.80
N LEU A 22 54.81 -21.23 26.75
CA LEU A 22 55.46 -19.94 26.45
C LEU A 22 56.90 -20.22 25.99
N SER A 23 57.23 -19.88 24.77
CA SER A 23 58.63 -19.70 24.32
C SER A 23 58.72 -18.52 23.35
N ASN A 24 59.59 -17.61 23.65
CA ASN A 24 59.93 -16.36 22.98
C ASN A 24 60.38 -16.56 21.52
N GLY A 25 59.95 -15.65 20.66
CA GLY A 25 60.45 -15.49 19.31
C GLY A 25 60.10 -14.12 18.77
N ASP A 26 61.01 -13.13 18.97
CA ASP A 26 60.93 -11.81 18.36
C ASP A 26 60.94 -11.94 16.83
N THR A 27 59.83 -11.48 16.20
CA THR A 27 59.83 -11.13 14.78
C THR A 27 58.98 -9.89 14.61
N GLN A 28 59.64 -8.82 14.17
CA GLN A 28 59.04 -7.55 13.81
C GLN A 28 57.89 -7.75 12.81
N ALA A 29 56.69 -7.42 13.20
CA ALA A 29 55.55 -7.32 12.31
C ALA A 29 55.37 -5.87 11.84
N GLU A 30 55.47 -5.67 10.52
CA GLU A 30 55.11 -4.41 9.85
C GLU A 30 53.65 -3.99 10.19
N PRO A 31 53.33 -2.67 10.22
CA PRO A 31 52.00 -2.21 10.49
C PRO A 31 51.07 -2.56 9.29
N ARG A 32 50.18 -3.54 9.48
CA ARG A 32 49.09 -3.78 8.57
C ARG A 32 48.16 -2.55 8.58
N SER A 33 47.94 -2.00 7.39
CA SER A 33 46.96 -0.96 7.11
C SER A 33 45.61 -1.28 7.73
N GLU A 34 45.08 -0.43 8.57
CA GLU A 34 43.69 -0.41 9.02
C GLU A 34 42.77 -0.10 7.82
N GLY A 35 42.44 -1.12 7.06
CA GLY A 35 41.51 -1.03 5.96
C GLY A 35 40.92 -2.40 5.70
N ASP A 36 39.62 -2.55 5.98
CA ASP A 36 38.75 -3.69 5.72
C ASP A 36 38.61 -4.74 6.84
N ALA A 37 38.29 -4.29 8.07
CA ALA A 37 37.43 -5.12 8.91
C ALA A 37 36.02 -5.13 8.33
N PRO A 38 35.36 -6.26 8.05
CA PRO A 38 33.97 -6.28 7.62
C PRO A 38 33.15 -5.66 8.77
N ILE A 39 32.48 -4.55 8.50
CA ILE A 39 31.55 -3.91 9.43
C ILE A 39 30.41 -4.88 9.65
N THR A 40 30.57 -5.78 10.60
CA THR A 40 29.47 -6.54 11.19
C THR A 40 28.63 -5.57 12.00
N THR A 41 27.79 -4.83 11.32
CA THR A 41 26.72 -4.08 11.97
C THR A 41 25.79 -5.12 12.63
N LYS A 42 26.07 -5.48 13.89
CA LYS A 42 25.08 -6.10 14.76
C LYS A 42 23.91 -5.13 14.82
N ARG A 43 22.89 -5.39 14.00
CA ARG A 43 21.63 -4.64 14.02
C ARG A 43 20.99 -4.88 15.38
N PRO A 44 20.46 -3.84 16.04
CA PRO A 44 19.68 -4.06 17.25
C PRO A 44 18.57 -5.04 16.94
N ASN A 45 18.54 -6.16 17.63
CA ASN A 45 17.39 -7.07 17.60
C ASN A 45 16.33 -6.37 18.43
N TYR A 46 15.37 -5.69 17.79
CA TYR A 46 14.25 -5.08 18.50
C TYR A 46 13.39 -6.17 19.10
N ASP A 47 13.48 -6.35 20.40
CA ASP A 47 12.68 -7.32 21.14
C ASP A 47 11.19 -6.97 21.09
N GLU A 48 10.32 -7.96 21.32
CA GLU A 48 8.87 -7.76 21.25
C GLU A 48 8.37 -6.72 22.25
N GLU A 49 9.06 -6.55 23.38
CA GLU A 49 8.77 -5.58 24.43
C GLU A 49 8.97 -4.11 24.01
N GLU A 50 9.70 -3.85 22.93
CA GLU A 50 9.94 -2.48 22.44
C GLU A 50 8.74 -1.86 21.70
N PHE A 51 7.71 -2.64 21.32
CA PHE A 51 6.53 -2.12 20.62
C PHE A 51 5.39 -1.84 21.60
N PRO A 52 4.76 -0.62 21.57
CA PRO A 52 3.68 -0.27 22.48
C PRO A 52 2.43 -1.17 22.35
N GLU A 53 2.18 -1.74 21.15
CA GLU A 53 1.04 -2.62 20.82
C GLU A 53 -0.34 -2.05 21.20
N GLY A 54 -0.42 -0.74 21.48
CA GLY A 54 -1.65 -0.03 21.87
C GLY A 54 -1.39 1.24 22.67
N GLY A 55 -2.38 1.63 23.45
CA GLY A 55 -2.36 2.89 24.20
C GLY A 55 -2.85 4.09 23.35
N LEU A 56 -3.19 5.20 24.04
CA LEU A 56 -3.79 6.37 23.38
C LEU A 56 -2.90 6.94 22.29
N ARG A 57 -1.59 7.05 22.52
CA ARG A 57 -0.64 7.63 21.55
C ARG A 57 -0.55 6.80 20.26
N ALA A 58 -0.45 5.46 20.37
CA ALA A 58 -0.36 4.58 19.22
C ALA A 58 -1.64 4.63 18.35
N TRP A 59 -2.81 4.63 18.99
CA TRP A 59 -4.10 4.75 18.28
C TRP A 59 -4.35 6.15 17.72
N THR A 60 -3.84 7.20 18.35
CA THR A 60 -3.84 8.56 17.79
C THR A 60 -3.03 8.63 16.50
N VAL A 61 -1.87 7.95 16.44
CA VAL A 61 -1.07 7.82 15.22
C VAL A 61 -1.86 7.09 14.12
N VAL A 62 -2.52 5.97 14.45
CA VAL A 62 -3.37 5.22 13.52
C VAL A 62 -4.52 6.09 12.98
N PHE A 63 -5.17 6.88 13.84
CA PHE A 63 -6.22 7.81 13.43
C PHE A 63 -5.69 8.89 12.49
N GLY A 64 -4.51 9.47 12.77
CA GLY A 64 -3.83 10.38 11.85
C GLY A 64 -3.57 9.74 10.48
N CYS A 65 -3.09 8.50 10.47
CA CYS A 65 -2.92 7.74 9.22
C CYS A 65 -4.25 7.54 8.48
N SER A 66 -5.36 7.29 9.22
CA SER A 66 -6.70 7.16 8.61
C SER A 66 -7.16 8.44 7.91
N LEU A 67 -6.90 9.61 8.51
CA LEU A 67 -7.22 10.91 7.89
C LEU A 67 -6.41 11.11 6.59
N VAL A 68 -5.12 10.79 6.61
CA VAL A 68 -4.28 10.84 5.41
C VAL A 68 -4.81 9.91 4.32
N MET A 69 -5.19 8.68 4.69
CA MET A 69 -5.75 7.70 3.77
C MET A 69 -7.08 8.17 3.16
N ALA A 70 -7.94 8.84 3.94
CA ALA A 70 -9.20 9.39 3.45
C ALA A 70 -8.96 10.45 2.38
N PHE A 71 -8.05 11.39 2.63
CA PHE A 71 -7.73 12.49 1.70
C PHE A 71 -6.80 12.11 0.55
N SER A 72 -6.19 10.92 0.55
CA SER A 72 -5.38 10.40 -0.55
C SER A 72 -6.17 9.39 -1.38
N PHE A 73 -6.15 8.12 -0.99
CA PHE A 73 -6.79 7.06 -1.75
C PHE A 73 -8.33 7.16 -1.74
N GLY A 74 -8.94 7.71 -0.64
CA GLY A 74 -10.36 7.96 -0.57
C GLY A 74 -10.83 9.01 -1.59
N TYR A 75 -10.09 10.11 -1.72
CA TYR A 75 -10.34 11.12 -2.75
C TYR A 75 -10.16 10.57 -4.17
N LEU A 76 -9.14 9.74 -4.39
CA LEU A 76 -8.90 9.09 -5.68
C LEU A 76 -10.09 8.22 -6.12
N ASN A 77 -10.76 7.53 -5.19
CA ASN A 77 -11.95 6.72 -5.47
C ASN A 77 -13.14 7.55 -5.99
N ALA A 78 -13.11 8.87 -5.82
CA ALA A 78 -14.14 9.78 -6.36
C ALA A 78 -13.83 10.26 -7.78
N PHE A 79 -12.79 9.75 -8.45
CA PHE A 79 -12.39 10.24 -9.77
C PHE A 79 -13.51 10.12 -10.82
N GLY A 80 -14.39 9.13 -10.72
CA GLY A 80 -15.53 8.98 -11.61
C GLY A 80 -16.43 10.24 -11.67
N VAL A 81 -16.62 10.92 -10.53
CA VAL A 81 -17.39 12.18 -10.48
C VAL A 81 -16.65 13.30 -11.24
N PHE A 82 -15.33 13.35 -11.13
CA PHE A 82 -14.52 14.32 -11.92
C PHE A 82 -14.60 14.02 -13.41
N GLN A 83 -14.51 12.75 -13.78
CA GLN A 83 -14.55 12.32 -15.19
C GLN A 83 -15.85 12.75 -15.84
N SER A 84 -17.00 12.51 -15.20
CA SER A 84 -18.31 12.95 -15.71
C SER A 84 -18.39 14.47 -15.80
N TYR A 85 -17.95 15.19 -14.76
CA TYR A 85 -17.98 16.65 -14.75
C TYR A 85 -17.10 17.27 -15.86
N TYR A 86 -15.91 16.73 -16.07
CA TYR A 86 -15.00 17.20 -17.13
C TYR A 86 -15.57 16.96 -18.53
N ALA A 87 -16.13 15.80 -18.77
CA ALA A 87 -16.76 15.46 -20.05
C ALA A 87 -17.95 16.40 -20.38
N GLU A 88 -18.71 16.78 -19.38
CA GLU A 88 -19.89 17.65 -19.53
C GLU A 88 -19.55 19.15 -19.57
N THR A 89 -18.42 19.57 -18.96
CA THR A 89 -18.15 21.00 -18.75
C THR A 89 -16.91 21.49 -19.46
N TYR A 90 -15.72 21.10 -19.01
CA TYR A 90 -14.45 21.69 -19.47
C TYR A 90 -13.83 20.97 -20.67
N LEU A 91 -14.06 19.68 -20.81
CA LEU A 91 -13.36 18.81 -21.76
C LEU A 91 -14.31 18.14 -22.78
N ARG A 92 -15.35 18.86 -23.21
CA ARG A 92 -16.38 18.36 -24.14
C ARG A 92 -15.82 17.87 -25.50
N GLY A 93 -14.64 18.36 -25.90
CA GLY A 93 -13.98 17.97 -27.15
C GLY A 93 -13.01 16.80 -27.02
N TYR A 94 -12.85 16.23 -25.81
CA TYR A 94 -11.93 15.14 -25.53
C TYR A 94 -12.68 13.82 -25.36
N THR A 95 -12.03 12.70 -25.72
CA THR A 95 -12.62 11.38 -25.52
C THR A 95 -12.63 11.00 -24.04
N GLN A 96 -13.51 10.06 -23.66
CA GLN A 96 -13.51 9.51 -22.30
C GLN A 96 -12.15 8.90 -21.92
N SER A 97 -11.45 8.34 -22.89
CA SER A 97 -10.10 7.80 -22.71
C SER A 97 -9.09 8.88 -22.38
N ASP A 98 -9.15 10.05 -23.05
CA ASP A 98 -8.25 11.18 -22.75
C ASP A 98 -8.46 11.67 -21.31
N ILE A 99 -9.72 11.82 -20.88
CA ILE A 99 -10.06 12.28 -19.53
C ILE A 99 -9.61 11.25 -18.49
N ALA A 100 -9.73 9.95 -18.78
CA ALA A 100 -9.33 8.88 -17.88
C ALA A 100 -7.82 8.89 -17.55
N TRP A 101 -6.96 9.44 -18.44
CA TRP A 101 -5.53 9.59 -18.16
C TRP A 101 -5.25 10.44 -16.92
N ILE A 102 -6.11 11.40 -16.58
CA ILE A 102 -5.95 12.25 -15.38
C ILE A 102 -6.01 11.36 -14.13
N GLY A 103 -7.01 10.48 -14.04
CA GLY A 103 -7.14 9.54 -12.95
C GLY A 103 -6.07 8.45 -12.95
N ALA A 104 -5.71 7.93 -14.12
CA ALA A 104 -4.67 6.91 -14.26
C ALA A 104 -3.30 7.44 -13.74
N LEU A 105 -2.96 8.70 -14.03
CA LEU A 105 -1.77 9.33 -13.47
C LEU A 105 -1.84 9.50 -11.96
N GLN A 106 -2.99 9.84 -11.39
CA GLN A 106 -3.16 9.86 -9.94
C GLN A 106 -2.94 8.47 -9.34
N TYR A 107 -3.50 7.40 -9.94
CA TYR A 107 -3.25 6.02 -9.50
C TYR A 107 -1.78 5.65 -9.60
N PHE A 108 -1.13 6.04 -10.68
CA PHE A 108 0.30 5.79 -10.86
C PHE A 108 1.13 6.46 -9.76
N PHE A 109 0.91 7.75 -9.51
CA PHE A 109 1.71 8.48 -8.54
C PHE A 109 1.40 8.10 -7.10
N ILE A 110 0.15 7.78 -6.74
CA ILE A 110 -0.19 7.43 -5.35
C ILE A 110 0.58 6.18 -4.89
N PHE A 111 0.81 5.23 -5.76
CA PHE A 111 1.61 4.05 -5.47
C PHE A 111 3.08 4.22 -5.89
N GLY A 112 3.34 4.86 -7.02
CA GLY A 112 4.66 5.04 -7.61
C GLY A 112 5.62 5.86 -6.73
N MET A 113 5.10 6.85 -5.98
CA MET A 113 5.92 7.59 -5.01
C MET A 113 6.41 6.74 -3.83
N GLY A 114 5.95 5.50 -3.71
CA GLY A 114 6.34 4.58 -2.65
C GLY A 114 7.83 4.33 -2.57
N LEU A 115 8.50 4.20 -3.71
CA LEU A 115 9.96 4.01 -3.75
C LEU A 115 10.69 5.19 -3.08
N PHE A 116 10.30 6.41 -3.38
CA PHE A 116 10.89 7.61 -2.83
C PHE A 116 10.47 7.81 -1.36
N ALA A 117 9.16 7.78 -1.08
CA ALA A 117 8.62 8.03 0.25
C ALA A 117 9.05 6.96 1.26
N GLY A 118 9.06 5.68 0.85
CA GLY A 118 9.49 4.58 1.71
C GLY A 118 10.95 4.67 2.10
N ARG A 119 11.82 5.02 1.14
CA ARG A 119 13.24 5.21 1.46
C ARG A 119 13.47 6.44 2.33
N ALA A 120 12.84 7.57 2.00
CA ALA A 120 12.93 8.78 2.81
C ALA A 120 12.43 8.55 4.25
N PHE A 121 11.40 7.70 4.41
CA PHE A 121 10.92 7.27 5.72
C PHE A 121 11.99 6.51 6.51
N ASP A 122 12.61 5.49 5.94
CA ASP A 122 13.68 4.69 6.59
C ASP A 122 14.89 5.56 6.96
N LEU A 123 15.11 6.66 6.23
CA LEU A 123 16.16 7.64 6.51
C LEU A 123 15.78 8.70 7.57
N GLY A 124 14.55 8.67 8.10
CA GLY A 124 14.07 9.58 9.13
C GLY A 124 13.47 10.89 8.61
N PHE A 125 13.22 11.04 7.28
CA PHE A 125 12.66 12.25 6.69
C PHE A 125 11.12 12.28 6.72
N PHE A 126 10.49 11.56 7.62
CA PHE A 126 9.03 11.50 7.72
C PHE A 126 8.38 12.88 7.84
N LYS A 127 8.74 13.66 8.86
CA LYS A 127 8.10 14.97 9.14
C LYS A 127 8.26 15.99 8.01
N PRO A 128 9.47 16.26 7.49
CA PRO A 128 9.62 17.24 6.40
C PRO A 128 8.97 16.78 5.10
N LEU A 129 9.02 15.48 4.78
CA LEU A 129 8.39 14.97 3.57
C LEU A 129 6.86 15.04 3.64
N MET A 130 6.28 14.75 4.79
CA MET A 130 4.84 14.87 5.00
C MET A 130 4.38 16.33 4.93
N ALA A 131 5.14 17.27 5.53
CA ALA A 131 4.85 18.71 5.42
C ALA A 131 4.91 19.18 3.95
N PHE A 132 5.92 18.75 3.20
CA PHE A 132 6.03 19.02 1.77
C PHE A 132 4.81 18.48 0.99
N ALA A 133 4.40 17.24 1.28
CA ALA A 133 3.23 16.63 0.63
C ALA A 133 1.94 17.43 0.91
N ILE A 134 1.74 17.92 2.15
CA ILE A 134 0.59 18.74 2.53
C ILE A 134 0.57 20.06 1.72
N LEU A 135 1.71 20.75 1.68
CA LEU A 135 1.82 22.01 0.94
C LEU A 135 1.62 21.80 -0.57
N LEU A 136 2.21 20.76 -1.13
CA LEU A 136 2.06 20.43 -2.55
C LEU A 136 0.61 20.07 -2.91
N ALA A 137 -0.08 19.28 -2.07
CA ALA A 137 -1.49 18.93 -2.29
C ALA A 137 -2.38 20.19 -2.25
N THR A 138 -2.18 21.03 -1.24
CA THR A 138 -2.94 22.29 -1.08
C THR A 138 -2.68 23.20 -2.28
N PHE A 139 -1.44 23.42 -2.65
CA PHE A 139 -1.07 24.21 -3.83
C PHE A 139 -1.69 23.66 -5.11
N SER A 140 -1.57 22.37 -5.35
CA SER A 140 -2.12 21.72 -6.55
C SER A 140 -3.65 21.81 -6.61
N GLN A 141 -4.35 21.71 -5.48
CA GLN A 141 -5.81 21.91 -5.43
C GLN A 141 -6.21 23.35 -5.69
N MET A 142 -5.42 24.33 -5.20
CA MET A 142 -5.65 25.74 -5.50
C MET A 142 -5.43 26.02 -6.99
N MET A 143 -4.37 25.47 -7.59
CA MET A 143 -4.12 25.58 -9.03
C MET A 143 -5.24 24.91 -9.83
N LEU A 144 -5.69 23.71 -9.43
CA LEU A 144 -6.79 23.01 -10.10
C LEU A 144 -8.07 23.85 -10.12
N SER A 145 -8.33 24.65 -9.08
CA SER A 145 -9.49 25.55 -9.03
C SER A 145 -9.50 26.62 -10.12
N LEU A 146 -8.37 26.88 -10.75
CA LEU A 146 -8.19 27.86 -11.81
C LEU A 146 -8.06 27.23 -13.21
N CYS A 147 -7.96 25.88 -13.28
CA CYS A 147 -7.75 25.16 -14.53
C CYS A 147 -9.04 25.05 -15.35
N THR A 148 -8.92 25.28 -16.65
CA THR A 148 -10.00 25.10 -17.63
C THR A 148 -9.58 24.27 -18.83
N SER A 149 -8.27 24.07 -19.04
CA SER A 149 -7.71 23.35 -20.17
C SER A 149 -7.16 21.98 -19.75
N TYR A 150 -7.20 21.02 -20.66
CA TYR A 150 -6.79 19.62 -20.42
C TYR A 150 -5.37 19.51 -19.82
N TYR A 151 -4.37 20.19 -20.43
CA TYR A 151 -2.99 20.12 -19.93
C TYR A 151 -2.83 20.69 -18.51
N GLN A 152 -3.61 21.74 -18.17
CA GLN A 152 -3.59 22.32 -16.82
C GLN A 152 -4.16 21.35 -15.80
N ILE A 153 -5.28 20.69 -16.13
CA ILE A 153 -5.94 19.72 -15.26
C ILE A 153 -5.04 18.49 -15.07
N ILE A 154 -4.40 17.97 -16.13
CA ILE A 154 -3.43 16.86 -16.00
C ILE A 154 -2.28 17.25 -15.08
N LEU A 155 -1.69 18.44 -15.24
CA LEU A 155 -0.56 18.87 -14.42
C LEU A 155 -0.97 19.12 -12.97
N ALA A 156 -2.11 19.77 -12.73
CA ALA A 156 -2.56 20.08 -11.38
C ALA A 156 -3.09 18.86 -10.67
N GLN A 157 -4.06 18.13 -11.25
CA GLN A 157 -4.72 16.99 -10.63
C GLN A 157 -3.96 15.68 -10.84
N GLY A 158 -3.63 15.34 -12.07
CA GLY A 158 -2.95 14.09 -12.39
C GLY A 158 -1.57 13.99 -11.74
N VAL A 159 -0.75 15.01 -11.95
CA VAL A 159 0.66 15.02 -11.51
C VAL A 159 0.79 15.63 -10.10
N GLY A 160 0.39 16.89 -9.92
CA GLY A 160 0.63 17.61 -8.66
C GLY A 160 -0.08 16.98 -7.46
N VAL A 161 -1.41 16.82 -7.55
CA VAL A 161 -2.19 16.13 -6.52
C VAL A 161 -1.77 14.67 -6.41
N GLY A 162 -1.51 13.98 -7.54
CA GLY A 162 -1.06 12.58 -7.54
C GLY A 162 0.24 12.37 -6.77
N ILE A 163 1.28 13.18 -7.01
CA ILE A 163 2.56 13.12 -6.29
C ILE A 163 2.35 13.40 -4.78
N ALA A 164 1.63 14.46 -4.46
CA ALA A 164 1.38 14.85 -3.06
C ALA A 164 0.66 13.75 -2.28
N MET A 165 -0.40 13.19 -2.87
CA MET A 165 -1.12 12.07 -2.30
C MET A 165 -0.25 10.82 -2.21
N GLY A 166 0.58 10.56 -3.21
CA GLY A 166 1.49 9.42 -3.21
C GLY A 166 2.51 9.49 -2.08
N LEU A 167 3.12 10.64 -1.84
CA LEU A 167 4.04 10.84 -0.72
C LEU A 167 3.35 10.61 0.62
N SER A 168 2.22 11.27 0.85
CA SER A 168 1.49 11.17 2.12
C SER A 168 0.90 9.77 2.36
N PHE A 169 0.33 9.12 1.33
CA PHE A 169 -0.22 7.76 1.41
C PHE A 169 0.84 6.74 1.83
N ASN A 170 1.99 6.74 1.15
CA ASN A 170 3.05 5.77 1.45
C ASN A 170 3.63 5.96 2.87
N LEU A 171 3.74 7.20 3.34
CA LEU A 171 4.11 7.47 4.73
C LEU A 171 3.06 6.94 5.71
N ALA A 172 1.76 7.15 5.44
CA ALA A 172 0.68 6.67 6.29
C ALA A 172 0.57 5.13 6.32
N VAL A 173 0.95 4.44 5.24
CA VAL A 173 1.07 2.96 5.23
C VAL A 173 2.22 2.49 6.11
N THR A 174 3.31 3.26 6.21
CA THR A 174 4.53 2.78 6.88
C THR A 174 4.56 3.10 8.37
N VAL A 175 4.07 4.29 8.79
CA VAL A 175 4.15 4.77 10.18
C VAL A 175 3.59 3.79 11.22
N PRO A 176 2.41 3.14 11.04
CA PRO A 176 1.88 2.22 12.05
C PRO A 176 2.79 1.03 12.33
N THR A 177 3.69 0.68 11.40
CA THR A 177 4.62 -0.45 11.56
C THR A 177 5.68 -0.20 12.63
N HIS A 178 5.93 1.06 13.01
CA HIS A 178 6.83 1.45 14.11
C HIS A 178 6.15 1.38 15.49
N TRP A 179 4.83 1.28 15.55
CA TRP A 179 4.05 1.26 16.78
C TRP A 179 3.47 -0.12 17.12
N PHE A 180 3.26 -0.98 16.09
CA PHE A 180 2.63 -2.27 16.22
C PHE A 180 3.45 -3.36 15.51
N LYS A 181 3.75 -4.45 16.23
CA LYS A 181 4.36 -5.67 15.72
C LYS A 181 3.36 -6.82 15.70
N ARG A 182 2.71 -7.08 16.84
CA ARG A 182 1.69 -8.15 17.00
C ARG A 182 0.37 -7.76 16.34
N LYS A 183 -0.13 -6.52 16.60
CA LYS A 183 -1.40 -5.99 16.05
C LYS A 183 -1.19 -5.17 14.76
N ARG A 184 -0.15 -5.46 13.99
CA ARG A 184 0.22 -4.66 12.80
C ARG A 184 -0.85 -4.67 11.72
N ALA A 185 -1.44 -5.84 11.40
CA ALA A 185 -2.46 -5.93 10.38
C ALA A 185 -3.75 -5.22 10.81
N THR A 186 -4.11 -5.31 12.09
CA THR A 186 -5.23 -4.54 12.68
C THR A 186 -4.99 -3.03 12.55
N ALA A 187 -3.82 -2.53 12.97
CA ALA A 187 -3.50 -1.11 12.91
C ALA A 187 -3.52 -0.56 11.48
N LEU A 188 -2.93 -1.30 10.53
CA LEU A 188 -2.95 -0.95 9.12
C LEU A 188 -4.35 -1.07 8.51
N GLY A 189 -5.15 -2.05 8.93
CA GLY A 189 -6.53 -2.19 8.53
C GLY A 189 -7.39 -0.99 8.96
N VAL A 190 -7.27 -0.56 10.21
CA VAL A 190 -7.95 0.64 10.72
C VAL A 190 -7.48 1.90 10.01
N SER A 191 -6.17 2.06 9.79
CA SER A 191 -5.63 3.16 9.00
C SER A 191 -6.22 3.16 7.58
N ALA A 192 -6.23 2.01 6.91
CA ALA A 192 -6.74 1.86 5.56
C ALA A 192 -8.26 2.09 5.46
N ALA A 193 -9.04 1.79 6.51
CA ALA A 193 -10.48 2.05 6.54
C ALA A 193 -10.80 3.54 6.27
N GLY A 194 -9.91 4.45 6.65
CA GLY A 194 -10.02 5.88 6.32
C GLY A 194 -10.23 6.12 4.83
N SER A 195 -9.52 5.40 3.95
CA SER A 195 -9.69 5.60 2.52
C SER A 195 -11.03 5.06 1.98
N SER A 196 -11.62 4.04 2.58
CA SER A 196 -12.97 3.61 2.23
C SER A 196 -14.02 4.62 2.70
N ILE A 197 -13.85 5.16 3.91
CA ILE A 197 -14.73 6.24 4.41
C ILE A 197 -14.64 7.46 3.49
N GLY A 198 -13.43 7.87 3.09
CA GLY A 198 -13.24 8.91 2.07
C GLY A 198 -13.91 8.57 0.74
N GLY A 199 -13.79 7.31 0.29
CA GLY A 199 -14.43 6.80 -0.93
C GLY A 199 -15.96 6.77 -0.88
N VAL A 200 -16.58 6.87 0.29
CA VAL A 200 -18.02 7.10 0.46
C VAL A 200 -18.35 8.60 0.48
N ILE A 201 -17.58 9.37 1.25
CA ILE A 201 -17.87 10.78 1.49
C ILE A 201 -17.59 11.64 0.26
N PHE A 202 -16.43 11.49 -0.38
CA PHE A 202 -16.01 12.38 -1.46
C PHE A 202 -16.94 12.34 -2.68
N PRO A 203 -17.38 11.20 -3.23
CA PRO A 203 -18.28 11.20 -4.38
C PRO A 203 -19.58 11.94 -4.09
N VAL A 204 -20.21 11.68 -2.94
CA VAL A 204 -21.46 12.34 -2.53
C VAL A 204 -21.26 13.83 -2.32
N MET A 205 -20.16 14.22 -1.67
CA MET A 205 -19.81 15.61 -1.40
C MET A 205 -19.55 16.38 -2.71
N LEU A 206 -18.73 15.83 -3.59
CA LEU A 206 -18.37 16.46 -4.87
C LEU A 206 -19.60 16.67 -5.76
N THR A 207 -20.46 15.66 -5.89
CA THR A 207 -21.69 15.75 -6.71
C THR A 207 -22.60 16.88 -6.24
N LYS A 208 -22.71 17.10 -4.93
CA LYS A 208 -23.50 18.21 -4.38
C LYS A 208 -22.80 19.55 -4.55
N LEU A 209 -21.53 19.64 -4.16
CA LEU A 209 -20.81 20.91 -4.13
C LEU A 209 -20.54 21.46 -5.54
N PHE A 210 -20.33 20.62 -6.55
CA PHE A 210 -20.22 21.08 -7.94
C PHE A 210 -21.48 21.83 -8.40
N LYS A 211 -22.67 21.44 -7.91
CA LYS A 211 -23.94 22.09 -8.23
C LYS A 211 -24.19 23.35 -7.40
N GLU A 212 -23.80 23.35 -6.11
CA GLU A 212 -24.12 24.42 -5.17
C GLU A 212 -23.14 25.59 -5.24
N ILE A 213 -21.82 25.30 -5.22
CA ILE A 213 -20.78 26.33 -5.14
C ILE A 213 -19.83 26.34 -6.37
N GLY A 214 -20.04 25.40 -7.30
CA GLY A 214 -19.24 25.23 -8.50
C GLY A 214 -17.88 24.60 -8.27
N PHE A 215 -17.24 24.19 -9.36
CA PHE A 215 -15.95 23.48 -9.36
C PHE A 215 -14.82 24.27 -8.68
N PRO A 216 -14.59 25.59 -8.98
CA PRO A 216 -13.47 26.31 -8.39
C PRO A 216 -13.50 26.36 -6.85
N TRP A 217 -14.66 26.67 -6.26
CA TRP A 217 -14.79 26.73 -4.80
C TRP A 217 -14.74 25.35 -4.15
N THR A 218 -15.26 24.32 -4.82
CA THR A 218 -15.16 22.94 -4.34
C THR A 218 -13.69 22.51 -4.24
N MET A 219 -12.86 22.83 -5.25
CA MET A 219 -11.44 22.49 -5.21
C MET A 219 -10.68 23.23 -4.11
N ARG A 220 -10.98 24.51 -3.90
CA ARG A 220 -10.41 25.29 -2.78
C ARG A 220 -10.80 24.71 -1.43
N MET A 221 -12.07 24.34 -1.26
CA MET A 221 -12.56 23.74 -0.03
C MET A 221 -11.83 22.41 0.26
N ILE A 222 -11.62 21.57 -0.75
CA ILE A 222 -10.85 20.33 -0.59
C ILE A 222 -9.39 20.65 -0.25
N GLY A 223 -8.77 21.64 -0.89
CA GLY A 223 -7.42 22.09 -0.60
C GLY A 223 -7.25 22.57 0.85
N PHE A 224 -8.20 23.38 1.35
CA PHE A 224 -8.22 23.78 2.76
C PHE A 224 -8.50 22.61 3.70
N GLY A 225 -9.40 21.69 3.32
CA GLY A 225 -9.67 20.47 4.07
C GLY A 225 -8.41 19.60 4.19
N TYR A 226 -7.64 19.48 3.11
CA TYR A 226 -6.35 18.77 3.11
C TYR A 226 -5.35 19.45 4.07
N LEU A 227 -5.20 20.78 3.97
CA LEU A 227 -4.30 21.54 4.82
C LEU A 227 -4.66 21.41 6.31
N LEU A 228 -5.92 21.51 6.66
CA LEU A 228 -6.38 21.47 8.04
C LEU A 228 -6.37 20.05 8.61
N LEU A 229 -7.00 19.08 7.94
CA LEU A 229 -7.20 17.75 8.49
C LEU A 229 -5.94 16.88 8.35
N VAL A 230 -5.27 16.92 7.20
CA VAL A 230 -3.98 16.21 7.03
C VAL A 230 -2.87 16.97 7.76
N GLY A 231 -2.95 18.28 7.88
CA GLY A 231 -2.11 19.10 8.76
C GLY A 231 -2.24 18.70 10.22
N ALA A 232 -3.46 18.53 10.73
CA ALA A 232 -3.70 17.99 12.07
C ALA A 232 -3.13 16.58 12.23
N ALA A 233 -3.30 15.71 11.22
CA ALA A 233 -2.72 14.39 11.20
C ALA A 233 -1.17 14.43 11.29
N TRP A 234 -0.52 15.42 10.71
CA TRP A 234 0.94 15.59 10.80
C TRP A 234 1.42 15.76 12.24
N PHE A 235 0.66 16.47 13.10
CA PHE A 235 0.95 16.57 14.53
C PHE A 235 0.65 15.28 15.30
N MET A 236 -0.35 14.50 14.85
CA MET A 236 -0.75 13.25 15.47
C MET A 236 0.20 12.10 15.16
N MET A 237 0.75 12.06 13.94
CA MET A 237 1.63 11.00 13.46
C MET A 237 3.06 11.23 13.90
N ASP A 238 3.74 10.15 14.31
CA ASP A 238 5.15 10.18 14.69
C ASP A 238 5.84 8.86 14.41
N THR A 239 7.17 8.90 14.18
CA THR A 239 8.01 7.72 14.03
C THR A 239 8.71 7.40 15.35
N ARG A 240 8.84 6.11 15.67
CA ARG A 240 9.42 5.69 16.95
C ARG A 240 10.80 5.05 16.79
N LEU A 241 10.98 4.24 15.75
CA LEU A 241 12.26 3.57 15.52
C LEU A 241 13.29 4.57 14.98
N PRO A 242 14.57 4.44 15.39
CA PRO A 242 15.63 5.32 14.91
C PRO A 242 15.84 5.17 13.41
N PRO A 243 16.29 6.24 12.72
CA PRO A 243 16.65 6.18 11.31
C PRO A 243 17.77 5.17 11.06
N LEU A 244 17.85 4.66 9.84
CA LEU A 244 18.90 3.71 9.44
C LEU A 244 20.29 4.26 9.79
N ALA A 245 21.14 3.43 10.41
CA ALA A 245 22.48 3.80 10.87
C ALA A 245 23.41 4.34 9.76
N SER A 246 23.12 3.98 8.50
CA SER A 246 23.87 4.45 7.33
C SER A 246 23.89 5.99 7.15
N VAL A 247 22.97 6.71 7.76
CA VAL A 247 22.94 8.18 7.73
C VAL A 247 23.95 8.77 8.71
N LYS A 248 24.23 8.07 9.82
CA LYS A 248 25.16 8.52 10.86
C LYS A 248 26.63 8.40 10.45
N GLU A 249 26.98 7.42 9.60
CA GLU A 249 28.37 7.06 9.32
C GLU A 249 28.92 7.46 7.94
N GLY A 250 28.10 7.89 6.99
CA GLY A 250 28.59 8.09 5.62
C GLY A 250 27.92 9.14 4.76
N GLY A 251 26.95 9.88 5.30
CA GLY A 251 26.24 10.94 4.58
C GLY A 251 25.36 10.43 3.41
N TRP A 252 24.60 11.33 2.86
CA TRP A 252 23.59 11.11 1.81
C TRP A 252 24.09 10.42 0.53
N ARG A 253 25.36 10.55 0.19
CA ARG A 253 25.95 10.01 -1.04
C ARG A 253 26.06 8.48 -1.06
N LYS A 254 26.06 7.81 0.11
CA LYS A 254 26.14 6.34 0.22
C LYS A 254 24.75 5.66 0.28
N VAL A 255 23.67 6.42 0.27
CA VAL A 255 22.32 5.89 0.39
C VAL A 255 21.86 5.33 -0.95
N LYS A 256 21.63 4.01 -1.00
CA LYS A 256 21.00 3.35 -2.14
C LYS A 256 19.50 3.54 -2.05
N TRP A 257 18.91 4.30 -2.96
CA TRP A 257 17.45 4.53 -3.05
C TRP A 257 16.65 3.28 -3.42
N PHE A 258 17.27 2.39 -4.16
CA PHE A 258 16.70 1.11 -4.54
C PHE A 258 17.54 -0.02 -3.94
N ASP A 259 16.90 -0.98 -3.28
CA ASP A 259 17.57 -2.16 -2.72
C ASP A 259 17.21 -3.42 -3.50
N PRO A 260 17.96 -3.76 -4.56
CA PRO A 260 17.70 -4.95 -5.35
C PRO A 260 17.93 -6.25 -4.55
N SER A 261 18.62 -6.19 -3.40
CA SER A 261 18.89 -7.37 -2.59
C SER A 261 17.60 -7.97 -2.00
N ALA A 262 16.55 -7.15 -1.83
CA ALA A 262 15.23 -7.64 -1.39
C ALA A 262 14.64 -8.67 -2.36
N PHE A 263 14.90 -8.53 -3.67
CA PHE A 263 14.42 -9.44 -4.71
C PHE A 263 15.22 -10.76 -4.79
N ARG A 264 16.34 -10.90 -4.05
CA ARG A 264 17.00 -12.20 -3.87
C ARG A 264 16.19 -13.17 -3.03
N ASN A 265 15.22 -12.66 -2.25
CA ASN A 265 14.22 -13.49 -1.57
C ASN A 265 13.11 -13.88 -2.56
N PRO A 266 13.03 -15.16 -3.03
CA PRO A 266 12.04 -15.56 -4.03
C PRO A 266 10.58 -15.34 -3.55
N ALA A 267 10.32 -15.50 -2.24
CA ALA A 267 8.99 -15.26 -1.69
C ALA A 267 8.57 -13.80 -1.86
N TYR A 268 9.48 -12.84 -1.61
CA TYR A 268 9.20 -11.43 -1.81
C TYR A 268 9.02 -11.11 -3.31
N SER A 269 9.87 -11.64 -4.18
CA SER A 269 9.78 -11.42 -5.64
C SER A 269 8.47 -11.94 -6.22
N MET A 270 8.07 -13.18 -5.86
CA MET A 270 6.79 -13.76 -6.27
C MET A 270 5.60 -12.96 -5.73
N PHE A 271 5.69 -12.49 -4.49
CA PHE A 271 4.64 -11.68 -3.88
C PHE A 271 4.48 -10.33 -4.59
N VAL A 272 5.58 -9.63 -4.90
CA VAL A 272 5.56 -8.38 -5.65
C VAL A 272 5.01 -8.58 -7.06
N ALA A 273 5.46 -9.58 -7.78
CA ALA A 273 4.96 -9.93 -9.12
C ALA A 273 3.48 -10.30 -9.09
N GLY A 274 3.05 -11.08 -8.09
CA GLY A 274 1.64 -11.44 -7.90
C GLY A 274 0.76 -10.21 -7.68
N ASN A 275 1.17 -9.30 -6.81
CA ASN A 275 0.43 -8.07 -6.55
C ASN A 275 0.39 -7.13 -7.77
N LEU A 276 1.49 -7.00 -8.54
CA LEU A 276 1.51 -6.27 -9.80
C LEU A 276 0.42 -6.80 -10.74
N ILE A 277 0.36 -8.11 -10.92
CA ILE A 277 -0.59 -8.75 -11.84
C ILE A 277 -2.03 -8.59 -11.33
N VAL A 278 -2.29 -8.72 -10.03
CA VAL A 278 -3.61 -8.45 -9.44
C VAL A 278 -4.08 -7.03 -9.75
N PHE A 279 -3.18 -6.05 -9.71
CA PHE A 279 -3.54 -4.65 -9.96
C PHE A 279 -4.01 -4.37 -11.39
N PHE A 280 -3.65 -5.21 -12.35
CA PHE A 280 -4.18 -5.10 -13.72
C PHE A 280 -5.69 -5.35 -13.80
N GLY A 281 -6.28 -6.17 -12.89
CA GLY A 281 -7.69 -6.55 -12.95
C GLY A 281 -8.56 -6.04 -11.81
N LEU A 282 -8.00 -5.87 -10.60
CA LEU A 282 -8.76 -5.67 -9.36
C LEU A 282 -9.63 -4.40 -9.37
N TYR A 283 -9.17 -3.33 -10.01
CA TYR A 283 -9.86 -2.04 -10.01
C TYR A 283 -10.89 -1.86 -11.11
N THR A 284 -11.06 -2.82 -12.01
CA THR A 284 -12.04 -2.76 -13.10
C THR A 284 -13.46 -2.45 -12.60
N PRO A 285 -14.02 -3.12 -11.56
CA PRO A 285 -15.34 -2.76 -11.07
C PRO A 285 -15.43 -1.36 -10.45
N PHE A 286 -14.36 -0.88 -9.81
CA PHE A 286 -14.34 0.46 -9.22
C PHE A 286 -14.43 1.58 -10.25
N VAL A 287 -13.93 1.34 -11.48
CA VAL A 287 -13.92 2.34 -12.56
C VAL A 287 -15.18 2.22 -13.43
N TYR A 288 -15.62 1.00 -13.72
CA TYR A 288 -16.68 0.76 -14.70
C TYR A 288 -18.03 0.42 -14.09
N MET A 289 -18.21 0.52 -12.75
CA MET A 289 -19.46 0.19 -12.07
C MET A 289 -20.62 1.07 -12.54
N ASP A 290 -20.41 2.38 -12.64
CA ASP A 290 -21.47 3.32 -13.05
C ASP A 290 -21.86 3.07 -14.51
N LEU A 291 -20.90 2.86 -15.42
CA LEU A 291 -21.17 2.50 -16.80
C LEU A 291 -21.91 1.16 -16.93
N PHE A 292 -21.58 0.19 -16.05
CA PHE A 292 -22.29 -1.09 -15.99
C PHE A 292 -23.74 -0.89 -15.59
N THR A 293 -23.99 -0.12 -14.53
CA THR A 293 -25.35 0.15 -14.05
C THR A 293 -26.19 0.93 -15.06
N GLU A 294 -25.60 1.89 -15.75
CA GLU A 294 -26.25 2.62 -16.83
C GLU A 294 -26.60 1.71 -18.01
N SER A 295 -25.68 0.83 -18.43
CA SER A 295 -25.88 -0.07 -19.57
C SER A 295 -27.00 -1.09 -19.35
N TYR A 296 -27.26 -1.46 -18.10
CA TYR A 296 -28.35 -2.39 -17.70
C TYR A 296 -29.55 -1.69 -17.07
N HIS A 297 -29.60 -0.35 -17.11
CA HIS A 297 -30.67 0.47 -16.51
C HIS A 297 -30.94 0.15 -15.03
N ILE A 298 -29.88 -0.16 -14.26
CA ILE A 298 -29.98 -0.46 -12.84
C ILE A 298 -30.16 0.87 -12.07
N PRO A 299 -31.16 0.98 -11.18
CA PRO A 299 -31.41 2.21 -10.44
C PRO A 299 -30.25 2.53 -9.48
N ALA A 300 -30.19 3.80 -9.03
CA ALA A 300 -29.19 4.32 -8.12
C ALA A 300 -27.76 4.41 -8.69
N SER A 301 -27.63 4.66 -10.00
CA SER A 301 -26.33 5.03 -10.62
C SER A 301 -25.64 6.15 -9.79
N GLY A 302 -24.34 6.04 -9.62
CA GLY A 302 -23.53 6.95 -8.78
C GLY A 302 -23.44 6.60 -7.28
N TYR A 303 -24.27 5.68 -6.76
CA TYR A 303 -24.17 5.23 -5.35
C TYR A 303 -23.52 3.87 -5.19
N TRP A 304 -23.38 3.08 -6.26
CA TRP A 304 -22.85 1.72 -6.19
C TRP A 304 -21.39 1.67 -5.75
N ILE A 305 -20.58 2.63 -6.17
CA ILE A 305 -19.18 2.79 -5.70
C ILE A 305 -19.15 3.09 -4.20
N SER A 306 -20.10 3.88 -3.70
CA SER A 306 -20.18 4.17 -2.26
C SER A 306 -20.58 2.93 -1.45
N ILE A 307 -21.51 2.09 -1.95
CA ILE A 307 -21.87 0.83 -1.31
C ILE A 307 -20.67 -0.13 -1.27
N LEU A 308 -19.94 -0.25 -2.37
CA LEU A 308 -18.75 -1.07 -2.48
C LEU A 308 -17.65 -0.59 -1.51
N ASN A 309 -17.43 0.71 -1.40
CA ASN A 309 -16.47 1.29 -0.45
C ASN A 309 -16.94 1.12 1.01
N ALA A 310 -18.22 1.22 1.29
CA ALA A 310 -18.77 0.96 2.62
C ALA A 310 -18.48 -0.50 3.06
N ALA A 311 -18.73 -1.48 2.19
CA ALA A 311 -18.36 -2.88 2.43
C ALA A 311 -16.85 -3.06 2.58
N SER A 312 -16.06 -2.38 1.76
CA SER A 312 -14.60 -2.38 1.82
C SER A 312 -14.05 -1.85 3.16
N THR A 313 -14.76 -0.95 3.84
CA THR A 313 -14.39 -0.50 5.19
C THR A 313 -14.31 -1.69 6.16
N PHE A 314 -15.34 -2.52 6.19
CA PHE A 314 -15.35 -3.75 7.00
C PHE A 314 -14.31 -4.75 6.52
N GLY A 315 -14.12 -4.86 5.18
CA GLY A 315 -13.11 -5.69 4.55
C GLY A 315 -11.66 -5.30 4.88
N ARG A 316 -11.41 -4.09 5.36
CA ARG A 316 -10.08 -3.63 5.81
C ARG A 316 -9.86 -3.90 7.30
N VAL A 317 -10.88 -3.69 8.13
CA VAL A 317 -10.75 -3.82 9.59
C VAL A 317 -10.82 -5.28 10.02
N ILE A 318 -11.86 -6.00 9.63
CA ILE A 318 -12.10 -7.38 10.10
C ILE A 318 -10.97 -8.32 9.66
N PRO A 319 -10.55 -8.38 8.37
CA PRO A 319 -9.41 -9.20 7.99
C PRO A 319 -8.08 -8.75 8.60
N GLY A 320 -7.93 -7.46 8.94
CA GLY A 320 -6.78 -6.98 9.71
C GLY A 320 -6.65 -7.69 11.06
N ILE A 321 -7.77 -7.79 11.80
CA ILE A 321 -7.84 -8.50 13.09
C ILE A 321 -7.61 -10.01 12.88
N LEU A 322 -8.24 -10.59 11.87
CA LEU A 322 -8.07 -12.01 11.53
C LEU A 322 -6.64 -12.33 11.11
N GLY A 323 -5.98 -11.42 10.38
CA GLY A 323 -4.60 -11.56 9.92
C GLY A 323 -3.60 -11.59 11.08
N ASP A 324 -3.81 -10.80 12.12
CA ASP A 324 -2.97 -10.85 13.32
C ASP A 324 -3.23 -12.13 14.15
N LYS A 325 -4.46 -12.71 14.08
CA LYS A 325 -4.83 -13.91 14.83
C LYS A 325 -4.48 -15.22 14.11
N PHE A 326 -4.72 -15.31 12.80
CA PHE A 326 -4.59 -16.55 12.02
C PHE A 326 -3.42 -16.55 11.04
N GLY A 327 -2.71 -15.42 10.93
CA GLY A 327 -1.63 -15.20 9.98
C GLY A 327 -2.08 -14.35 8.80
N ARG A 328 -1.19 -13.46 8.35
CA ARG A 328 -1.53 -12.43 7.37
C ARG A 328 -1.76 -13.01 5.97
N PHE A 329 -0.87 -13.89 5.52
CA PHE A 329 -1.06 -14.61 4.25
C PHE A 329 -2.26 -15.57 4.29
N ASN A 330 -2.49 -16.23 5.43
CA ASN A 330 -3.63 -17.14 5.60
C ASN A 330 -4.96 -16.41 5.51
N THR A 331 -4.99 -15.13 5.88
CA THR A 331 -6.18 -14.28 5.75
C THR A 331 -6.26 -13.67 4.35
N LEU A 332 -5.16 -13.20 3.77
CA LEU A 332 -5.14 -12.56 2.46
C LEU A 332 -5.62 -13.49 1.34
N LEU A 333 -5.07 -14.70 1.26
CA LEU A 333 -5.26 -15.59 0.12
C LEU A 333 -6.72 -16.03 -0.11
N PRO A 334 -7.50 -16.44 0.91
CA PRO A 334 -8.92 -16.74 0.73
C PRO A 334 -9.72 -15.55 0.20
N HIS A 335 -9.42 -14.34 0.66
CA HIS A 335 -10.10 -13.14 0.18
C HIS A 335 -9.72 -12.78 -1.26
N MET A 336 -8.46 -13.01 -1.66
CA MET A 336 -8.05 -12.85 -3.06
C MET A 336 -8.77 -13.86 -3.98
N ILE A 337 -8.93 -15.11 -3.54
CA ILE A 337 -9.71 -16.12 -4.26
C ILE A 337 -11.16 -15.67 -4.39
N LEU A 338 -11.77 -15.21 -3.29
CA LEU A 338 -13.14 -14.72 -3.28
C LEU A 338 -13.31 -13.53 -4.24
N ALA A 339 -12.42 -12.54 -4.20
CA ALA A 339 -12.44 -11.40 -5.12
C ALA A 339 -12.31 -11.85 -6.58
N THR A 340 -11.44 -12.80 -6.86
CA THR A 340 -11.26 -13.37 -8.21
C THR A 340 -12.53 -14.03 -8.73
N ILE A 341 -13.21 -14.82 -7.89
CA ILE A 341 -14.48 -15.47 -8.25
C ILE A 341 -15.53 -14.40 -8.59
N PHE A 342 -15.69 -13.38 -7.75
CA PHE A 342 -16.66 -12.31 -8.01
C PHE A 342 -16.32 -11.50 -9.26
N LEU A 343 -15.03 -11.31 -9.59
CA LEU A 343 -14.63 -10.66 -10.85
C LEU A 343 -15.07 -11.44 -12.09
N PHE A 344 -14.91 -12.76 -12.09
CA PHE A 344 -15.40 -13.59 -13.19
C PHE A 344 -16.93 -13.56 -13.31
N LEU A 345 -17.61 -13.52 -12.17
CA LEU A 345 -19.09 -13.55 -12.12
C LEU A 345 -19.72 -12.15 -12.25
N PHE A 346 -18.93 -11.08 -12.33
CA PHE A 346 -19.43 -9.70 -12.35
C PHE A 346 -20.58 -9.47 -13.35
N PRO A 347 -20.52 -9.93 -14.61
CA PRO A 347 -21.61 -9.70 -15.58
C PRO A 347 -22.93 -10.40 -15.28
N LEU A 348 -22.96 -11.31 -14.30
CA LEU A 348 -24.21 -11.98 -13.86
C LEU A 348 -25.08 -11.11 -12.95
N PHE A 349 -24.52 -10.06 -12.35
CA PHE A 349 -25.19 -9.23 -11.34
C PHE A 349 -25.89 -8.02 -11.98
N THR A 350 -26.95 -8.27 -12.75
CA THR A 350 -27.62 -7.26 -13.58
C THR A 350 -28.82 -6.56 -12.94
N ASN A 351 -29.16 -6.89 -11.69
CA ASN A 351 -30.30 -6.33 -10.98
C ASN A 351 -29.97 -6.05 -9.52
N LEU A 352 -30.94 -6.19 -8.62
CA LEU A 352 -30.74 -6.06 -7.17
C LEU A 352 -29.63 -6.98 -6.63
N SER A 353 -29.33 -8.09 -7.34
CA SER A 353 -28.19 -8.96 -7.06
C SER A 353 -26.83 -8.23 -7.08
N LEU A 354 -26.73 -7.08 -7.76
CA LEU A 354 -25.52 -6.25 -7.75
C LEU A 354 -25.14 -5.77 -6.33
N ILE A 355 -26.09 -5.66 -5.40
CA ILE A 355 -25.81 -5.41 -3.98
C ILE A 355 -24.94 -6.53 -3.42
N LEU A 356 -25.27 -7.79 -3.71
CA LEU A 356 -24.46 -8.92 -3.24
C LEU A 356 -23.03 -8.86 -3.78
N PHE A 357 -22.88 -8.53 -5.07
CA PHE A 357 -21.56 -8.30 -5.67
C PHE A 357 -20.81 -7.16 -4.94
N ALA A 358 -21.43 -5.99 -4.79
CA ALA A 358 -20.81 -4.82 -4.18
C ALA A 358 -20.37 -5.10 -2.74
N LEU A 359 -21.18 -5.81 -1.95
CA LEU A 359 -20.86 -6.19 -0.58
C LEU A 359 -19.72 -7.21 -0.53
N ALA A 360 -19.81 -8.31 -1.29
CA ALA A 360 -18.85 -9.39 -1.23
C ALA A 360 -17.50 -9.00 -1.87
N PHE A 361 -17.53 -8.38 -3.04
CA PHE A 361 -16.33 -7.91 -3.73
C PHE A 361 -15.69 -6.74 -2.98
N GLY A 362 -16.49 -5.79 -2.48
CA GLY A 362 -16.00 -4.68 -1.66
C GLY A 362 -15.28 -5.18 -0.40
N TYR A 363 -15.87 -6.16 0.31
CA TYR A 363 -15.24 -6.79 1.47
C TYR A 363 -13.93 -7.50 1.11
N ALA A 364 -13.94 -8.33 0.06
CA ALA A 364 -12.76 -9.11 -0.35
C ALA A 364 -11.62 -8.21 -0.86
N SER A 365 -11.91 -7.22 -1.70
CA SER A 365 -10.93 -6.26 -2.21
C SER A 365 -10.39 -5.34 -1.09
N GLY A 366 -11.21 -5.01 -0.10
CA GLY A 366 -10.79 -4.28 1.10
C GLY A 366 -9.72 -5.01 1.89
N CYS A 367 -9.86 -6.33 2.07
CA CYS A 367 -8.85 -7.18 2.69
C CYS A 367 -7.51 -7.10 1.94
N PHE A 368 -7.54 -7.19 0.61
CA PHE A 368 -6.34 -7.07 -0.21
C PHE A 368 -5.59 -5.77 0.10
N VAL A 369 -6.25 -4.63 0.02
CA VAL A 369 -5.63 -3.31 0.23
C VAL A 369 -5.02 -3.17 1.63
N SER A 370 -5.63 -3.73 2.66
CA SER A 370 -5.17 -3.57 4.06
C SER A 370 -4.03 -4.53 4.44
N ILE A 371 -4.00 -5.74 3.87
CA ILE A 371 -3.09 -6.81 4.32
C ILE A 371 -1.82 -6.94 3.45
N ILE A 372 -1.80 -6.42 2.22
CA ILE A 372 -0.60 -6.53 1.35
C ILE A 372 0.65 -5.92 1.99
N ALA A 373 0.53 -4.76 2.62
CA ALA A 373 1.68 -4.11 3.28
C ALA A 373 2.17 -4.92 4.49
N PRO A 374 1.34 -5.37 5.44
CA PRO A 374 1.75 -6.30 6.49
C PRO A 374 2.43 -7.58 5.98
N CYS A 375 1.97 -8.15 4.86
CA CYS A 375 2.61 -9.32 4.24
C CYS A 375 4.00 -8.98 3.68
N ALA A 376 4.16 -7.85 3.01
CA ALA A 376 5.45 -7.39 2.51
C ALA A 376 6.48 -7.19 3.63
N VAL A 377 6.03 -6.61 4.76
CA VAL A 377 6.87 -6.42 5.95
C VAL A 377 7.30 -7.76 6.56
N GLN A 378 6.42 -8.76 6.57
CA GLN A 378 6.70 -10.09 7.10
C GLN A 378 7.78 -10.84 6.30
N LEU A 379 7.95 -10.52 5.02
CA LEU A 379 8.95 -11.11 4.13
C LEU A 379 10.35 -10.48 4.25
N GLY A 380 10.58 -9.57 5.21
CA GLY A 380 11.87 -8.92 5.39
C GLY A 380 12.11 -8.31 6.76
N SER A 381 13.23 -7.57 6.91
CA SER A 381 13.59 -6.89 8.16
C SER A 381 12.78 -5.61 8.36
N ILE A 382 12.57 -5.23 9.63
CA ILE A 382 11.85 -4.01 10.02
C ILE A 382 12.61 -2.74 9.63
N ASP A 383 13.95 -2.78 9.61
CA ASP A 383 14.81 -1.62 9.30
C ASP A 383 14.63 -1.09 7.87
N THR A 384 14.16 -1.94 6.95
CA THR A 384 13.94 -1.60 5.55
C THR A 384 12.47 -1.68 5.17
N VAL A 385 11.58 -1.51 6.15
CA VAL A 385 10.13 -1.65 5.95
C VAL A 385 9.59 -0.64 4.94
N GLY A 386 10.00 0.61 5.04
CA GLY A 386 9.60 1.66 4.12
C GLY A 386 10.08 1.39 2.70
N THR A 387 11.37 1.07 2.55
CA THR A 387 11.97 0.74 1.24
C THR A 387 11.27 -0.45 0.59
N ARG A 388 11.06 -1.56 1.31
CA ARG A 388 10.40 -2.76 0.76
C ARG A 388 8.94 -2.53 0.39
N THR A 389 8.17 -1.94 1.29
CA THR A 389 6.77 -1.61 1.02
C THR A 389 6.68 -0.62 -0.13
N GLY A 390 7.55 0.39 -0.15
CA GLY A 390 7.61 1.39 -1.21
C GLY A 390 7.98 0.79 -2.57
N MET A 391 8.99 -0.09 -2.65
CA MET A 391 9.34 -0.79 -3.90
C MET A 391 8.18 -1.63 -4.43
N MET A 392 7.49 -2.38 -3.55
CA MET A 392 6.33 -3.17 -3.93
C MET A 392 5.23 -2.28 -4.50
N LEU A 393 4.84 -1.21 -3.80
CA LEU A 393 3.79 -0.31 -4.22
C LEU A 393 4.14 0.41 -5.53
N SER A 394 5.41 0.81 -5.70
CA SER A 394 5.87 1.44 -6.95
C SER A 394 5.82 0.49 -8.15
N ILE A 395 6.13 -0.79 -7.97
CA ILE A 395 5.98 -1.77 -9.05
C ILE A 395 4.51 -2.01 -9.36
N MET A 396 3.66 -2.10 -8.33
CA MET A 396 2.21 -2.27 -8.48
C MET A 396 1.57 -1.08 -9.22
N SER A 397 2.12 0.13 -9.12
CA SER A 397 1.59 1.32 -9.80
C SER A 397 1.50 1.17 -11.31
N ILE A 398 2.36 0.36 -11.91
CA ILE A 398 2.33 0.03 -13.35
C ILE A 398 1.02 -0.72 -13.69
N GLY A 399 0.61 -1.66 -12.83
CA GLY A 399 -0.68 -2.35 -12.96
C GLY A 399 -1.87 -1.41 -12.82
N GLY A 400 -1.79 -0.45 -11.89
CA GLY A 400 -2.81 0.59 -11.71
C GLY A 400 -2.91 1.55 -12.91
N LEU A 401 -1.76 1.91 -13.52
CA LEU A 401 -1.72 2.78 -14.69
C LEU A 401 -2.31 2.11 -15.95
N LEU A 402 -1.97 0.87 -16.18
CA LEU A 402 -2.31 0.17 -17.43
C LEU A 402 -3.56 -0.70 -17.33
N GLY A 403 -3.91 -1.18 -16.14
CA GLY A 403 -4.96 -2.19 -15.95
C GLY A 403 -6.34 -1.67 -16.37
N THR A 404 -6.72 -0.49 -15.93
CA THR A 404 -8.03 0.11 -16.25
C THR A 404 -8.16 0.53 -17.72
N PRO A 405 -7.15 1.14 -18.36
CA PRO A 405 -7.21 1.38 -19.81
C PRO A 405 -7.30 0.10 -20.64
N ILE A 406 -6.57 -0.96 -20.28
CA ILE A 406 -6.67 -2.26 -20.98
C ILE A 406 -8.08 -2.86 -20.80
N SER A 407 -8.64 -2.79 -19.59
CA SER A 407 -10.03 -3.23 -19.34
C SER A 407 -11.02 -2.45 -20.20
N GLY A 408 -10.83 -1.12 -20.35
CA GLY A 408 -11.68 -0.28 -21.18
C GLY A 408 -11.56 -0.59 -22.66
N PHE A 409 -10.37 -0.85 -23.16
CA PHE A 409 -10.13 -1.27 -24.52
C PHE A 409 -10.86 -2.60 -24.85
N ILE A 410 -10.79 -3.56 -23.93
CA ILE A 410 -11.51 -4.85 -24.08
C ILE A 410 -13.02 -4.65 -24.03
N LEU A 411 -13.50 -3.75 -23.15
CA LEU A 411 -14.92 -3.44 -22.98
C LEU A 411 -15.53 -2.86 -24.28
N GLY A 412 -14.78 -2.02 -25.00
CA GLY A 412 -15.23 -1.35 -26.20
C GLY A 412 -15.81 0.04 -25.92
N GLU A 413 -15.89 0.88 -26.99
CA GLU A 413 -16.28 2.30 -26.89
C GLU A 413 -17.79 2.53 -27.01
N ALA A 414 -18.54 1.57 -27.55
CA ALA A 414 -19.97 1.68 -27.79
C ALA A 414 -20.75 0.43 -27.40
N GLN A 415 -22.06 0.61 -27.12
CA GLN A 415 -22.94 -0.53 -26.87
C GLN A 415 -23.14 -1.40 -28.13
N PRO A 416 -23.24 -2.74 -27.96
CA PRO A 416 -23.22 -3.45 -26.69
C PRO A 416 -21.81 -3.65 -26.14
N TYR A 417 -21.61 -3.26 -24.87
CA TYR A 417 -20.32 -3.42 -24.19
C TYR A 417 -19.97 -4.90 -23.97
N ARG A 418 -18.66 -5.21 -24.03
CA ARG A 418 -18.13 -6.57 -23.90
C ARG A 418 -17.83 -6.94 -22.44
N TRP A 419 -18.84 -7.01 -21.58
CA TRP A 419 -18.68 -7.26 -20.15
C TRP A 419 -18.02 -8.60 -19.82
N TRP A 420 -18.35 -9.68 -20.55
CA TRP A 420 -17.77 -11.01 -20.32
C TRP A 420 -16.28 -11.10 -20.63
N PRO A 421 -15.78 -10.62 -21.77
CA PRO A 421 -14.34 -10.52 -22.02
C PRO A 421 -13.61 -9.67 -20.98
N THR A 422 -14.20 -8.55 -20.55
CA THR A 422 -13.62 -7.66 -19.53
C THR A 422 -13.55 -8.34 -18.17
N ALA A 423 -14.59 -9.06 -17.76
CA ALA A 423 -14.59 -9.89 -16.54
C ALA A 423 -13.57 -11.04 -16.63
N GLY A 424 -13.47 -11.68 -17.81
CA GLY A 424 -12.48 -12.72 -18.09
C GLY A 424 -11.05 -12.21 -17.96
N TYR A 425 -10.74 -11.03 -18.50
CA TYR A 425 -9.45 -10.36 -18.33
C TYR A 425 -9.17 -10.05 -16.86
N SER A 426 -10.09 -9.36 -16.19
CA SER A 426 -9.88 -8.92 -14.79
C SER A 426 -9.77 -10.09 -13.83
N GLY A 427 -10.66 -11.09 -13.96
CA GLY A 427 -10.62 -12.32 -13.18
C GLY A 427 -9.37 -13.15 -13.48
N GLY A 428 -8.96 -13.25 -14.76
CA GLY A 428 -7.77 -13.96 -15.20
C GLY A 428 -6.48 -13.37 -14.59
N MET A 429 -6.33 -12.05 -14.66
CA MET A 429 -5.21 -11.36 -14.01
C MET A 429 -5.20 -11.59 -12.50
N CYS A 430 -6.32 -11.45 -11.83
CA CYS A 430 -6.41 -11.73 -10.40
C CYS A 430 -6.13 -13.20 -10.06
N CYS A 431 -6.54 -14.14 -10.90
CA CYS A 431 -6.26 -15.57 -10.73
C CYS A 431 -4.75 -15.86 -10.78
N VAL A 432 -4.07 -15.38 -11.82
CA VAL A 432 -2.61 -15.55 -11.97
C VAL A 432 -1.86 -14.88 -10.82
N GLY A 433 -2.23 -13.66 -10.47
CA GLY A 433 -1.60 -12.94 -9.36
C GLY A 433 -1.82 -13.62 -8.01
N THR A 434 -3.02 -14.16 -7.76
CA THR A 434 -3.35 -14.94 -6.56
C THR A 434 -2.52 -16.23 -6.50
N ALA A 435 -2.35 -16.94 -7.63
CA ALA A 435 -1.51 -18.13 -7.71
C ALA A 435 -0.05 -17.83 -7.34
N LEU A 436 0.51 -16.70 -7.80
CA LEU A 436 1.85 -16.26 -7.42
C LEU A 436 1.95 -15.92 -5.93
N CYS A 437 0.92 -15.30 -5.34
CA CYS A 437 0.89 -15.02 -3.91
C CYS A 437 0.79 -16.31 -3.07
N ILE A 438 0.07 -17.33 -3.55
CA ILE A 438 0.05 -18.66 -2.94
C ILE A 438 1.44 -19.30 -3.02
N ALA A 439 2.10 -19.25 -4.17
CA ALA A 439 3.46 -19.75 -4.34
C ALA A 439 4.46 -19.04 -3.42
N ALA A 440 4.37 -17.72 -3.29
CA ALA A 440 5.17 -16.91 -2.36
C ALA A 440 5.03 -17.39 -0.92
N ARG A 441 3.79 -17.61 -0.45
CA ARG A 441 3.52 -18.17 0.88
C ARG A 441 4.12 -19.55 1.04
N GLN A 442 3.87 -20.46 0.09
CA GLN A 442 4.36 -21.85 0.17
C GLN A 442 5.88 -21.90 0.24
N TYR A 443 6.57 -21.05 -0.53
CA TYR A 443 8.02 -20.93 -0.47
C TYR A 443 8.49 -20.42 0.90
N ALA A 444 7.86 -19.37 1.43
CA ALA A 444 8.22 -18.77 2.71
C ALA A 444 8.06 -19.75 3.90
N VAL A 445 7.01 -20.58 3.89
CA VAL A 445 6.73 -21.57 4.94
C VAL A 445 7.32 -22.96 4.67
N LYS A 446 8.16 -23.10 3.63
CA LYS A 446 8.77 -24.39 3.23
C LYS A 446 7.73 -25.52 3.05
N GLY A 447 6.60 -25.20 2.43
CA GLY A 447 5.52 -26.15 2.14
C GLY A 447 4.59 -26.51 3.32
N LYS A 448 4.75 -25.95 4.51
CA LYS A 448 3.88 -26.23 5.66
C LYS A 448 2.52 -25.58 5.48
N LEU A 449 1.46 -26.36 5.24
CA LEU A 449 0.10 -25.85 5.02
C LEU A 449 -0.50 -25.15 6.27
N LYS A 450 -0.24 -25.68 7.47
CA LYS A 450 -0.79 -25.16 8.75
C LYS A 450 0.12 -24.15 9.47
N ALA A 451 1.08 -23.53 8.76
CA ALA A 451 1.91 -22.51 9.38
C ALA A 451 1.12 -21.22 9.64
N HIS A 452 1.31 -20.64 10.82
CA HIS A 452 0.81 -19.31 11.16
C HIS A 452 1.72 -18.28 10.47
N PHE A 453 1.29 -17.80 9.26
CA PHE A 453 2.12 -16.96 8.40
C PHE A 453 1.33 -15.82 7.73
#